data_20a561eff48de7c19d65271c15092eb6
#
_entry.id   20a561eff48de7c19d65271c15092eb6
#
_cell.length_a   1.000
_cell.length_b   1.000
_cell.length_c   1.000
_cell.angle_alpha   90.00
_cell.angle_beta   90.00
_cell.angle_gamma   90.00
#
_symmetry.space_group_name_H-M   'P 1'
#
loop_
_entity.id
_entity.type
_entity.pdbx_description
1 polymer ?
#
loop_
_entity_poly.entity_id
_entity_poly.type
_entity_poly.pdbx_seq_one_letter_code
_entity_poly.pdbx_strand_id
1 'polypeptide(L)'
;PMPKESFVQPFADALAKLKPGQISEVVETEFGYHLILLLDQVGNLYHCRHILLKPQFTDSEIKAAFTTLDSLKQEILAGKLTFADAVAKYSEDKYSNRNGGVATNIELLEAMNQGDARAATTKFLKEELSQTPEVYNALKDMKPGDISDAFASQDMRGNILGKIVRLDEIIPTHTASLSEDFLKIEEI
;
A
#
# COMPACT_ATOMS: atom_id res chain seq x y z
N PRO A 1 24.44 -8.96 -15.49
CA PRO A 1 24.45 -9.82 -14.30
C PRO A 1 24.22 -9.00 -13.04
N MET A 2 23.45 -9.54 -12.11
CA MET A 2 23.11 -8.89 -10.83
C MET A 2 23.38 -9.88 -9.70
N PRO A 3 23.79 -9.40 -8.49
CA PRO A 3 23.99 -10.27 -7.35
C PRO A 3 22.64 -10.82 -6.86
N LYS A 4 22.67 -12.01 -6.24
CA LYS A 4 21.47 -12.71 -5.75
C LYS A 4 20.61 -11.84 -4.84
N GLU A 5 21.24 -11.03 -4.00
CA GLU A 5 20.63 -10.14 -3.01
C GLU A 5 19.82 -8.97 -3.62
N SER A 6 20.02 -8.73 -4.93
CA SER A 6 19.24 -7.70 -5.65
C SER A 6 17.85 -8.18 -6.08
N PHE A 7 17.55 -9.46 -5.91
CA PHE A 7 16.26 -10.04 -6.26
C PHE A 7 15.42 -10.26 -5.01
N VAL A 8 14.10 -10.15 -5.11
CA VAL A 8 13.19 -10.58 -4.03
C VAL A 8 13.32 -12.06 -3.75
N GLN A 9 13.13 -12.47 -2.51
CA GLN A 9 13.48 -13.80 -2.00
C GLN A 9 12.93 -14.95 -2.86
N PRO A 10 11.61 -15.00 -3.25
CA PRO A 10 11.12 -16.12 -4.07
C PRO A 10 11.79 -16.20 -5.45
N PHE A 11 12.09 -15.06 -6.06
CA PHE A 11 12.80 -14.99 -7.34
C PHE A 11 14.25 -15.48 -7.21
N ALA A 12 14.95 -15.04 -6.17
CA ALA A 12 16.32 -15.44 -5.84
C ALA A 12 16.43 -16.95 -5.57
N ASP A 13 15.45 -17.53 -4.88
CA ASP A 13 15.40 -18.95 -4.56
C ASP A 13 15.12 -19.81 -5.80
N ALA A 14 14.29 -19.31 -6.70
CA ALA A 14 14.07 -19.95 -7.99
C ALA A 14 15.33 -19.92 -8.85
N LEU A 15 16.01 -18.77 -8.98
CA LEU A 15 17.28 -18.65 -9.71
C LEU A 15 18.33 -19.61 -9.20
N ALA A 16 18.45 -19.77 -7.88
CA ALA A 16 19.48 -20.64 -7.28
C ALA A 16 19.29 -22.13 -7.60
N LYS A 17 18.09 -22.54 -8.05
CA LYS A 17 17.78 -23.93 -8.45
C LYS A 17 17.98 -24.19 -9.93
N LEU A 18 18.13 -23.14 -10.74
CA LEU A 18 18.26 -23.25 -12.20
C LEU A 18 19.71 -23.50 -12.62
N LYS A 19 19.85 -24.21 -13.73
CA LYS A 19 21.11 -24.28 -14.48
C LYS A 19 21.06 -23.33 -15.68
N PRO A 20 22.20 -22.84 -16.18
CA PRO A 20 22.23 -22.06 -17.41
C PRO A 20 21.43 -22.71 -18.53
N GLY A 21 20.57 -21.93 -19.19
CA GLY A 21 19.65 -22.36 -20.24
C GLY A 21 18.31 -22.93 -19.73
N GLN A 22 18.11 -23.09 -18.43
CA GLN A 22 16.84 -23.57 -17.88
C GLN A 22 15.84 -22.42 -17.62
N ILE A 23 14.55 -22.77 -17.76
CA ILE A 23 13.41 -21.92 -17.40
C ILE A 23 12.84 -22.46 -16.07
N SER A 24 12.44 -21.55 -15.18
CA SER A 24 11.80 -21.89 -13.91
C SER A 24 10.36 -22.40 -14.11
N GLU A 25 9.81 -23.05 -13.09
CA GLU A 25 8.36 -23.06 -12.88
C GLU A 25 7.85 -21.63 -12.69
N VAL A 26 6.52 -21.45 -12.63
CA VAL A 26 5.92 -20.15 -12.30
C VAL A 26 6.31 -19.77 -10.89
N VAL A 27 6.93 -18.61 -10.75
CA VAL A 27 7.39 -18.04 -9.47
C VAL A 27 6.49 -16.89 -9.10
N GLU A 28 5.80 -17.00 -7.97
CA GLU A 28 4.99 -15.93 -7.41
C GLU A 28 5.86 -15.01 -6.54
N THR A 29 5.70 -13.70 -6.74
CA THR A 29 6.35 -12.65 -5.94
C THR A 29 5.33 -11.56 -5.64
N GLU A 30 5.67 -10.62 -4.80
CA GLU A 30 4.88 -9.40 -4.55
C GLU A 30 4.64 -8.54 -5.82
N PHE A 31 5.40 -8.76 -6.90
CA PHE A 31 5.25 -8.05 -8.18
C PHE A 31 4.35 -8.78 -9.18
N GLY A 32 4.00 -10.03 -8.93
CA GLY A 32 3.21 -10.89 -9.81
C GLY A 32 3.86 -12.25 -10.08
N TYR A 33 3.49 -12.87 -11.19
CA TYR A 33 3.96 -14.19 -11.58
C TYR A 33 5.09 -14.08 -12.62
N HIS A 34 6.18 -14.79 -12.37
CA HIS A 34 7.38 -14.77 -13.19
C HIS A 34 7.65 -16.13 -13.81
N LEU A 35 8.10 -16.14 -15.08
CA LEU A 35 8.87 -17.22 -15.67
C LEU A 35 10.29 -16.70 -15.86
N ILE A 36 11.29 -17.41 -15.32
CA ILE A 36 12.68 -16.96 -15.25
C ILE A 36 13.54 -17.88 -16.10
N LEU A 37 14.28 -17.32 -17.04
CA LEU A 37 15.32 -18.02 -17.79
C LEU A 37 16.69 -17.62 -17.24
N LEU A 38 17.44 -18.57 -16.69
CA LEU A 38 18.83 -18.35 -16.32
C LEU A 38 19.70 -18.48 -17.57
N LEU A 39 20.39 -17.42 -17.94
CA LEU A 39 21.32 -17.41 -19.07
C LEU A 39 22.70 -17.89 -18.66
N ASP A 40 23.22 -17.35 -17.56
CA ASP A 40 24.57 -17.66 -17.04
C ASP A 40 24.66 -17.29 -15.54
N GLN A 41 25.64 -17.90 -14.87
CA GLN A 41 25.98 -17.62 -13.47
C GLN A 41 27.49 -17.63 -13.29
N VAL A 42 28.03 -16.56 -12.71
CA VAL A 42 29.45 -16.46 -12.33
C VAL A 42 29.54 -16.08 -10.85
N GLY A 43 29.90 -17.04 -10.01
CA GLY A 43 29.89 -16.85 -8.55
C GLY A 43 28.48 -16.51 -8.04
N ASN A 44 28.34 -15.33 -7.39
CA ASN A 44 27.06 -14.82 -6.89
C ASN A 44 26.32 -13.91 -7.88
N LEU A 45 26.84 -13.76 -9.10
CA LEU A 45 26.23 -12.93 -10.15
C LEU A 45 25.39 -13.79 -11.08
N TYR A 46 24.12 -13.43 -11.24
CA TYR A 46 23.16 -14.09 -12.10
C TYR A 46 22.84 -13.23 -13.32
N HIS A 47 22.86 -13.84 -14.50
CA HIS A 47 22.41 -13.25 -15.75
C HIS A 47 21.15 -13.98 -16.18
N CYS A 48 20.00 -13.34 -16.07
CA CYS A 48 18.70 -13.93 -16.35
C CYS A 48 17.81 -13.01 -17.19
N ARG A 49 16.78 -13.60 -17.77
CA ARG A 49 15.63 -12.91 -18.36
C ARG A 49 14.38 -13.41 -17.65
N HIS A 50 13.34 -12.59 -17.59
CA HIS A 50 12.05 -13.04 -17.07
C HIS A 50 10.89 -12.46 -17.88
N ILE A 51 9.76 -13.15 -17.77
CA ILE A 51 8.45 -12.65 -18.18
C ILE A 51 7.70 -12.41 -16.88
N LEU A 52 7.17 -11.20 -16.70
CA LEU A 52 6.32 -10.84 -15.57
C LEU A 52 4.88 -10.70 -16.07
N LEU A 53 3.97 -11.43 -15.44
CA LEU A 53 2.52 -11.26 -15.59
C LEU A 53 1.95 -10.75 -14.27
N LYS A 54 1.28 -9.61 -14.33
CA LYS A 54 0.48 -9.10 -13.21
C LYS A 54 -0.96 -9.57 -13.38
N PRO A 55 -1.56 -10.22 -12.36
CA PRO A 55 -2.99 -10.50 -12.42
C PRO A 55 -3.75 -9.18 -12.53
N GLN A 56 -4.68 -9.12 -13.44
CA GLN A 56 -5.63 -8.01 -13.53
C GLN A 56 -6.93 -8.49 -12.90
N PHE A 57 -7.45 -7.71 -11.97
CA PHE A 57 -8.77 -7.97 -11.43
C PHE A 57 -9.84 -7.79 -12.52
N THR A 58 -10.77 -8.70 -12.59
CA THR A 58 -11.94 -8.57 -13.44
C THR A 58 -12.90 -7.52 -12.86
N ASP A 59 -13.73 -6.91 -13.70
CA ASP A 59 -14.77 -5.98 -13.25
C ASP A 59 -15.69 -6.59 -12.18
N SER A 60 -15.93 -7.91 -12.23
CA SER A 60 -16.73 -8.63 -11.24
C SER A 60 -16.05 -8.71 -9.88
N GLU A 61 -14.73 -8.90 -9.83
CA GLU A 61 -13.96 -8.95 -8.58
C GLU A 61 -13.89 -7.57 -7.94
N ILE A 62 -13.66 -6.52 -8.75
CA ILE A 62 -13.69 -5.13 -8.29
C ILE A 62 -15.06 -4.79 -7.70
N LYS A 63 -16.14 -5.16 -8.39
CA LYS A 63 -17.52 -4.95 -7.93
C LYS A 63 -17.82 -5.70 -6.65
N ALA A 64 -17.35 -6.94 -6.49
CA ALA A 64 -17.50 -7.73 -5.28
C ALA A 64 -16.79 -7.08 -4.09
N ALA A 65 -15.55 -6.58 -4.29
CA ALA A 65 -14.81 -5.84 -3.27
C ALA A 65 -15.58 -4.58 -2.82
N PHE A 66 -16.10 -3.79 -3.75
CA PHE A 66 -16.88 -2.59 -3.42
C PHE A 66 -18.17 -2.93 -2.68
N THR A 67 -18.89 -3.98 -3.08
CA THR A 67 -20.08 -4.45 -2.36
C THR A 67 -19.74 -4.84 -0.91
N THR A 68 -18.60 -5.47 -0.70
CA THR A 68 -18.12 -5.82 0.65
C THR A 68 -17.83 -4.56 1.47
N LEU A 69 -17.11 -3.59 0.90
CA LEU A 69 -16.79 -2.33 1.56
C LEU A 69 -18.04 -1.52 1.91
N ASP A 70 -19.02 -1.46 1.02
CA ASP A 70 -20.30 -0.79 1.26
C ASP A 70 -21.09 -1.49 2.39
N SER A 71 -21.07 -2.82 2.43
CA SER A 71 -21.68 -3.58 3.53
C SER A 71 -21.01 -3.28 4.87
N LEU A 72 -19.67 -3.26 4.90
CA LEU A 72 -18.91 -2.90 6.10
C LEU A 72 -19.21 -1.47 6.56
N LYS A 73 -19.28 -0.51 5.62
CA LYS A 73 -19.70 0.87 5.93
C LYS A 73 -21.08 0.90 6.60
N GLN A 74 -22.06 0.16 6.08
CA GLN A 74 -23.40 0.10 6.66
C GLN A 74 -23.41 -0.52 8.07
N GLU A 75 -22.62 -1.58 8.29
CA GLU A 75 -22.49 -2.18 9.62
C GLU A 75 -21.86 -1.23 10.65
N ILE A 76 -20.85 -0.46 10.23
CA ILE A 76 -20.19 0.54 11.07
C ILE A 76 -21.16 1.68 11.41
N LEU A 77 -21.87 2.22 10.41
CA LEU A 77 -22.86 3.29 10.60
C LEU A 77 -24.02 2.83 11.50
N ALA A 78 -24.39 1.55 11.44
CA ALA A 78 -25.40 0.96 12.31
C ALA A 78 -24.88 0.64 13.74
N GLY A 79 -23.62 0.90 14.04
CA GLY A 79 -22.99 0.63 15.34
C GLY A 79 -22.81 -0.87 15.66
N LYS A 80 -22.93 -1.75 14.66
CA LYS A 80 -22.74 -3.20 14.82
C LYS A 80 -21.28 -3.60 14.84
N LEU A 81 -20.42 -2.78 14.25
CA LEU A 81 -19.00 -3.00 14.12
C LEU A 81 -18.28 -1.66 14.29
N THR A 82 -17.16 -1.61 15.00
CA THR A 82 -16.33 -0.40 15.02
C THR A 82 -15.46 -0.34 13.75
N PHE A 83 -15.03 0.87 13.37
CA PHE A 83 -14.10 1.01 12.23
C PHE A 83 -12.80 0.24 12.48
N ALA A 84 -12.26 0.29 13.69
CA ALA A 84 -11.04 -0.42 14.06
C ALA A 84 -11.19 -1.95 14.01
N ASP A 85 -12.34 -2.50 14.43
CA ASP A 85 -12.61 -3.94 14.32
C ASP A 85 -12.76 -4.38 12.85
N ALA A 86 -13.40 -3.54 12.03
CA ALA A 86 -13.49 -3.77 10.59
C ALA A 86 -12.10 -3.81 9.95
N VAL A 87 -11.24 -2.86 10.30
CA VAL A 87 -9.84 -2.83 9.84
C VAL A 87 -9.08 -4.08 10.27
N ALA A 88 -9.12 -4.44 11.54
CA ALA A 88 -8.40 -5.60 12.08
C ALA A 88 -8.82 -6.92 11.41
N LYS A 89 -10.09 -7.01 10.96
CA LYS A 89 -10.64 -8.23 10.37
C LYS A 89 -10.53 -8.31 8.85
N TYR A 90 -10.62 -7.17 8.16
CA TYR A 90 -10.78 -7.15 6.71
C TYR A 90 -9.71 -6.35 5.97
N SER A 91 -8.94 -5.48 6.65
CA SER A 91 -7.94 -4.67 5.97
C SER A 91 -6.69 -5.49 5.64
N GLU A 92 -6.28 -5.44 4.38
CA GLU A 92 -5.03 -6.02 3.87
C GLU A 92 -3.87 -5.00 3.91
N ASP A 93 -4.13 -3.76 4.31
CA ASP A 93 -3.08 -2.74 4.43
C ASP A 93 -2.17 -3.04 5.62
N LYS A 94 -0.96 -3.50 5.33
CA LYS A 94 0.04 -3.89 6.33
C LYS A 94 0.50 -2.75 7.24
N TYR A 95 0.33 -1.50 6.82
CA TYR A 95 0.78 -0.32 7.56
C TYR A 95 -0.26 0.17 8.57
N SER A 96 -1.54 -0.07 8.31
CA SER A 96 -2.63 0.43 9.16
C SER A 96 -3.51 -0.65 9.80
N ASN A 97 -3.42 -1.92 9.39
CA ASN A 97 -4.28 -2.99 9.90
C ASN A 97 -4.09 -3.28 11.41
N ARG A 98 -2.96 -2.88 11.99
CA ARG A 98 -2.63 -3.10 13.42
C ARG A 98 -2.79 -1.86 14.30
N ASN A 99 -3.07 -0.70 13.70
CA ASN A 99 -3.23 0.57 14.42
C ASN A 99 -4.67 1.12 14.33
N GLY A 100 -5.64 0.26 13.99
CA GLY A 100 -7.05 0.64 13.86
C GLY A 100 -7.39 1.37 12.57
N GLY A 101 -6.52 1.31 11.56
CA GLY A 101 -6.73 1.93 10.26
C GLY A 101 -6.23 3.36 10.15
N VAL A 102 -5.43 3.81 11.12
CA VAL A 102 -4.85 5.17 11.07
C VAL A 102 -3.86 5.25 9.91
N ALA A 103 -4.17 6.10 8.93
CA ALA A 103 -3.32 6.31 7.77
C ALA A 103 -2.02 7.03 8.16
N THR A 104 -0.92 6.62 7.54
CA THR A 104 0.40 7.23 7.72
C THR A 104 1.08 7.37 6.36
N ASN A 105 2.10 8.22 6.28
CA ASN A 105 2.95 8.34 5.10
C ASN A 105 4.13 7.36 5.08
N ILE A 106 4.11 6.33 5.93
CA ILE A 106 5.27 5.41 6.11
C ILE A 106 5.61 4.65 4.82
N GLU A 107 4.62 4.28 4.02
CA GLU A 107 4.84 3.63 2.72
C GLU A 107 5.65 4.52 1.77
N LEU A 108 5.34 5.83 1.74
CA LEU A 108 6.07 6.80 0.94
C LEU A 108 7.51 6.97 1.46
N LEU A 109 7.70 7.05 2.78
CA LEU A 109 9.02 7.16 3.39
C LEU A 109 9.88 5.93 3.09
N GLU A 110 9.33 4.72 3.17
CA GLU A 110 10.03 3.50 2.80
C GLU A 110 10.43 3.49 1.32
N ALA A 111 9.52 3.92 0.42
CA ALA A 111 9.78 3.98 -1.02
C ALA A 111 10.88 4.99 -1.37
N MET A 112 10.99 6.08 -0.61
CA MET A 112 12.04 7.10 -0.77
C MET A 112 13.36 6.74 -0.10
N ASN A 113 13.48 5.56 0.51
CA ASN A 113 14.63 5.12 1.30
C ASN A 113 14.94 6.06 2.51
N GLN A 114 13.95 6.81 2.96
CA GLN A 114 14.00 7.72 4.11
C GLN A 114 13.38 7.08 5.36
N GLY A 115 13.51 5.77 5.50
CA GLY A 115 12.81 4.88 6.43
C GLY A 115 13.01 5.13 7.92
N ASP A 116 13.10 6.39 8.38
CA ASP A 116 12.91 6.68 9.79
C ASP A 116 11.40 6.72 10.11
N ALA A 117 10.91 5.63 10.71
CA ALA A 117 9.52 5.53 11.15
C ALA A 117 9.10 6.65 12.13
N ARG A 118 10.07 7.38 12.71
CA ARG A 118 9.82 8.57 13.56
C ARG A 118 9.35 9.77 12.75
N ALA A 119 9.69 9.84 11.46
CA ALA A 119 9.20 10.88 10.56
C ALA A 119 7.79 10.60 10.02
N ALA A 120 7.22 9.43 10.33
CA ALA A 120 5.88 9.09 9.88
C ALA A 120 4.84 10.01 10.54
N THR A 121 4.03 10.65 9.71
CA THR A 121 2.93 11.51 10.17
C THR A 121 1.57 10.83 9.93
N THR A 122 0.62 11.13 10.81
CA THR A 122 -0.80 10.80 10.64
C THR A 122 -1.65 12.01 10.22
N LYS A 123 -0.99 13.18 10.10
CA LYS A 123 -1.60 14.45 9.71
C LYS A 123 -1.11 14.83 8.33
N PHE A 124 -2.01 15.02 7.40
CA PHE A 124 -1.73 15.31 5.99
C PHE A 124 -2.15 16.71 5.64
N LEU A 125 -1.29 17.42 4.91
CA LEU A 125 -1.67 18.68 4.29
C LEU A 125 -2.60 18.43 3.10
N LYS A 126 -3.45 19.40 2.79
CA LYS A 126 -4.35 19.32 1.63
C LYS A 126 -3.59 19.16 0.31
N GLU A 127 -2.44 19.79 0.22
CA GLU A 127 -1.52 19.72 -0.92
C GLU A 127 -0.92 18.33 -1.09
N GLU A 128 -0.59 17.64 0.02
CA GLU A 128 -0.11 16.25 0.02
C GLU A 128 -1.20 15.29 -0.45
N LEU A 129 -2.43 15.45 0.06
CA LEU A 129 -3.58 14.65 -0.36
C LEU A 129 -3.94 14.85 -1.84
N SER A 130 -3.64 16.02 -2.42
CA SER A 130 -3.89 16.29 -3.84
C SER A 130 -3.01 15.44 -4.77
N GLN A 131 -1.92 14.86 -4.27
CA GLN A 131 -1.08 13.91 -5.00
C GLN A 131 -1.74 12.52 -5.14
N THR A 132 -2.78 12.25 -4.34
CA THR A 132 -3.63 11.06 -4.43
C THR A 132 -5.07 11.50 -4.72
N PRO A 133 -5.39 11.83 -5.99
CA PRO A 133 -6.66 12.47 -6.36
C PRO A 133 -7.90 11.69 -5.91
N GLU A 134 -7.82 10.37 -5.85
CA GLU A 134 -8.91 9.50 -5.45
C GLU A 134 -9.25 9.71 -3.97
N VAL A 135 -8.21 9.75 -3.11
CA VAL A 135 -8.36 9.99 -1.67
C VAL A 135 -8.82 11.43 -1.42
N TYR A 136 -8.21 12.40 -2.09
CA TYR A 136 -8.63 13.80 -2.00
C TYR A 136 -10.10 13.99 -2.37
N ASN A 137 -10.54 13.40 -3.49
CA ASN A 137 -11.92 13.49 -3.93
C ASN A 137 -12.90 12.82 -2.96
N ALA A 138 -12.50 11.72 -2.33
CA ALA A 138 -13.31 11.07 -1.30
C ALA A 138 -13.47 11.95 -0.05
N LEU A 139 -12.43 12.69 0.35
CA LEU A 139 -12.38 13.44 1.61
C LEU A 139 -12.92 14.88 1.53
N LYS A 140 -12.83 15.54 0.35
CA LYS A 140 -12.98 17.01 0.20
C LYS A 140 -14.28 17.59 0.74
N ASP A 141 -15.39 16.82 0.70
CA ASP A 141 -16.72 17.25 1.10
C ASP A 141 -17.18 16.59 2.42
N MET A 142 -16.31 15.78 3.06
CA MET A 142 -16.62 15.06 4.29
C MET A 142 -16.45 15.94 5.52
N LYS A 143 -17.16 15.56 6.58
CA LYS A 143 -17.03 16.13 7.93
C LYS A 143 -16.36 15.11 8.85
N PRO A 144 -15.73 15.56 9.94
CA PRO A 144 -15.21 14.65 10.96
C PRO A 144 -16.28 13.64 11.42
N GLY A 145 -15.92 12.37 11.38
CA GLY A 145 -16.79 11.23 11.68
C GLY A 145 -17.42 10.56 10.44
N ASP A 146 -17.42 11.23 9.28
CA ASP A 146 -17.97 10.64 8.06
C ASP A 146 -17.10 9.52 7.52
N ILE A 147 -17.73 8.54 6.83
CA ILE A 147 -17.07 7.46 6.10
C ILE A 147 -17.41 7.61 4.63
N SER A 148 -16.39 7.59 3.77
CA SER A 148 -16.56 7.70 2.32
C SER A 148 -17.36 6.54 1.72
N ASP A 149 -17.86 6.72 0.50
CA ASP A 149 -18.23 5.59 -0.35
C ASP A 149 -17.00 4.79 -0.74
N ALA A 150 -17.18 3.55 -1.18
CA ALA A 150 -16.09 2.74 -1.69
C ALA A 150 -15.55 3.33 -2.99
N PHE A 151 -14.23 3.44 -3.10
CA PHE A 151 -13.56 3.93 -4.29
C PHE A 151 -12.32 3.11 -4.63
N ALA A 152 -11.92 3.13 -5.91
CA ALA A 152 -10.68 2.53 -6.37
C ALA A 152 -9.50 3.48 -6.11
N SER A 153 -8.39 2.92 -5.69
CA SER A 153 -7.10 3.60 -5.54
C SER A 153 -6.00 2.69 -6.07
N GLN A 154 -4.81 3.21 -6.26
CA GLN A 154 -3.63 2.41 -6.60
C GLN A 154 -2.61 2.49 -5.47
N ASP A 155 -1.95 1.36 -5.19
CA ASP A 155 -0.77 1.36 -4.34
C ASP A 155 0.48 1.83 -5.11
N MET A 156 1.61 1.98 -4.41
CA MET A 156 2.89 2.39 -5.01
C MET A 156 3.39 1.42 -6.11
N ARG A 157 2.85 0.20 -6.16
CA ARG A 157 3.18 -0.84 -7.16
C ARG A 157 2.22 -0.85 -8.34
N GLY A 158 1.19 0.03 -8.32
CA GLY A 158 0.17 0.13 -9.36
C GLY A 158 -0.91 -0.95 -9.26
N ASN A 159 -1.05 -1.66 -8.13
CA ASN A 159 -2.17 -2.57 -7.91
C ASN A 159 -3.43 -1.77 -7.60
N ILE A 160 -4.56 -2.22 -8.16
CA ILE A 160 -5.87 -1.61 -7.87
C ILE A 160 -6.37 -2.13 -6.53
N LEU A 161 -6.75 -1.22 -5.65
CA LEU A 161 -7.27 -1.49 -4.32
C LEU A 161 -8.64 -0.84 -4.18
N GLY A 162 -9.58 -1.54 -3.52
CA GLY A 162 -10.81 -0.94 -3.02
C GLY A 162 -10.55 -0.30 -1.66
N LYS A 163 -10.99 0.93 -1.45
CA LYS A 163 -10.83 1.65 -0.18
C LYS A 163 -12.13 2.30 0.26
N ILE A 164 -12.33 2.35 1.59
CA ILE A 164 -13.17 3.32 2.29
C ILE A 164 -12.28 4.05 3.28
N VAL A 165 -12.53 5.32 3.49
CA VAL A 165 -11.79 6.15 4.45
C VAL A 165 -12.75 6.81 5.42
N ARG A 166 -12.31 6.98 6.68
CA ARG A 166 -13.01 7.78 7.68
C ARG A 166 -12.21 9.06 7.92
N LEU A 167 -12.89 10.18 7.88
CA LEU A 167 -12.29 11.46 8.26
C LEU A 167 -12.44 11.62 9.77
N ASP A 168 -11.35 11.54 10.51
CA ASP A 168 -11.37 11.65 11.96
C ASP A 168 -11.36 13.11 12.41
N GLU A 169 -10.55 13.96 11.79
CA GLU A 169 -10.35 15.35 12.20
C GLU A 169 -10.00 16.26 11.01
N ILE A 170 -10.42 17.52 11.09
CA ILE A 170 -9.94 18.61 10.24
C ILE A 170 -9.26 19.62 11.15
N ILE A 171 -7.95 19.77 11.00
CA ILE A 171 -7.17 20.74 11.76
C ILE A 171 -7.18 22.07 10.99
N PRO A 172 -7.77 23.13 11.54
CA PRO A 172 -7.75 24.44 10.88
C PRO A 172 -6.33 24.97 10.81
N THR A 173 -6.05 25.83 9.81
CA THR A 173 -4.78 26.52 9.70
C THR A 173 -4.49 27.28 11.00
N HIS A 174 -3.36 27.02 11.63
CA HIS A 174 -2.92 27.65 12.84
C HIS A 174 -1.42 28.01 12.76
N THR A 175 -0.97 28.87 13.68
CA THR A 175 0.47 29.15 13.80
C THR A 175 1.14 27.94 14.45
N ALA A 176 2.21 27.43 13.83
CA ALA A 176 2.94 26.27 14.32
C ALA A 176 3.30 26.40 15.81
N SER A 177 3.01 25.39 16.59
CA SER A 177 3.31 25.31 18.01
C SER A 177 4.10 24.06 18.34
N LEU A 178 5.01 24.15 19.32
CA LEU A 178 5.79 23.00 19.77
C LEU A 178 4.93 21.84 20.34
N SER A 179 3.73 22.12 20.81
CA SER A 179 2.84 21.09 21.36
C SER A 179 2.10 20.28 20.30
N GLU A 180 1.85 20.88 19.12
CA GLU A 180 1.01 20.27 18.08
C GLU A 180 1.82 19.88 16.83
N ASP A 181 2.94 20.61 16.57
CA ASP A 181 3.73 20.46 15.35
C ASP A 181 5.18 20.06 15.61
N PHE A 182 5.48 19.49 16.78
CA PHE A 182 6.85 19.19 17.21
C PHE A 182 7.68 18.47 16.12
N LEU A 183 7.11 17.42 15.51
CA LEU A 183 7.82 16.65 14.48
C LEU A 183 8.09 17.44 13.19
N LYS A 184 7.22 18.39 12.83
CA LYS A 184 7.41 19.24 11.65
C LYS A 184 8.37 20.39 11.91
N ILE A 185 8.49 20.84 13.16
CA ILE A 185 9.41 21.91 13.56
C ILE A 185 10.84 21.39 13.70
N GLU A 186 11.03 20.13 14.08
CA GLU A 186 12.35 19.49 14.21
C GLU A 186 13.05 19.29 12.85
N GLU A 187 12.30 19.32 11.73
CA GLU A 187 12.84 19.18 10.37
C GLU A 187 13.34 20.51 9.74
N ILE A 188 13.19 21.66 10.44
CA ILE A 188 13.63 22.99 9.96
C ILE A 188 14.95 23.39 10.60
#